data_ce2c7e28772c627b39138af713c10886
#
_entry.id   ce2c7e28772c627b39138af713c10886
#
_cell.length_a   1.000
_cell.length_b   1.000
_cell.length_c   1.000
_cell.angle_alpha   90.00
_cell.angle_beta   90.00
_cell.angle_gamma   90.00
#
_symmetry.space_group_name_H-M   'P 1'
#
loop_
_entity.id
_entity.type
_entity.pdbx_description
1 polymer ?
#
loop_
_entity_poly.entity_id
_entity_poly.type
_entity_poly.pdbx_seq_one_letter_code
_entity_poly.pdbx_strand_id
1 'polypeptide(L)'
;HEINLSLLVEKANVNNMSHGVSGILLFKDNVILQVLEGDESILEQLFSKIKHDSRHFGVVELMRDYAPRRRFENVGMMYFDLDTLEADAVLKTVRQLSKLKSYLLTEERVYKFIHTFITQKRALPVSQYFQPEKWSVIPQRSPFHTPERSPVDTQCCQFAFQPIIEPLAGHITSLEALIRNKDGGSPASFFASIDHNKRYEIDLNSKSVAFALAKEIDIGDHKISINILPMSLV
;
A
#
# COMPACT_ATOMS: atom_id res chain seq x y z
N HIS A 1 -18.61 -13.03 25.43
CA HIS A 1 -18.51 -11.64 25.93
C HIS A 1 -18.57 -10.72 24.73
N GLU A 2 -19.73 -10.08 24.53
CA GLU A 2 -19.83 -8.97 23.59
C GLU A 2 -18.92 -7.85 24.13
N ILE A 3 -17.89 -7.53 23.40
CA ILE A 3 -17.02 -6.38 23.70
C ILE A 3 -17.88 -5.15 23.48
N ASN A 4 -18.15 -4.39 24.54
CA ASN A 4 -18.82 -3.10 24.38
C ASN A 4 -17.83 -2.11 23.74
N LEU A 5 -17.83 -2.08 22.41
CA LEU A 5 -16.90 -1.30 21.60
C LEU A 5 -17.01 0.20 21.91
N SER A 6 -18.20 0.69 22.20
CA SER A 6 -18.45 2.10 22.56
C SER A 6 -17.70 2.53 23.82
N LEU A 7 -17.76 1.74 24.88
CA LEU A 7 -17.02 2.01 26.14
C LEU A 7 -15.50 1.98 25.94
N LEU A 8 -15.05 1.11 25.06
CA LEU A 8 -13.63 0.99 24.72
C LEU A 8 -13.14 2.21 23.95
N VAL A 9 -13.95 2.70 23.02
CA VAL A 9 -13.66 3.91 22.23
C VAL A 9 -13.67 5.15 23.11
N GLU A 10 -14.60 5.29 24.07
CA GLU A 10 -14.60 6.42 25.03
C GLU A 10 -13.29 6.48 25.82
N LYS A 11 -12.83 5.35 26.35
CA LYS A 11 -11.54 5.26 27.05
C LYS A 11 -10.37 5.59 26.13
N ALA A 12 -10.39 5.06 24.91
CA ALA A 12 -9.36 5.34 23.90
C ALA A 12 -9.35 6.82 23.53
N ASN A 13 -10.50 7.47 23.39
CA ASN A 13 -10.61 8.89 23.07
C ASN A 13 -9.93 9.76 24.15
N VAL A 14 -10.24 9.54 25.43
CA VAL A 14 -9.62 10.28 26.53
C VAL A 14 -8.12 10.04 26.60
N ASN A 15 -7.70 8.79 26.52
CA ASN A 15 -6.28 8.43 26.58
C ASN A 15 -5.50 9.00 25.38
N ASN A 16 -6.03 8.94 24.18
CA ASN A 16 -5.39 9.46 22.99
C ASN A 16 -5.24 10.99 23.08
N MET A 17 -6.29 11.69 23.48
CA MET A 17 -6.22 13.15 23.66
C MET A 17 -5.13 13.57 24.64
N SER A 18 -5.02 12.87 25.79
CA SER A 18 -3.99 13.18 26.79
C SER A 18 -2.55 12.96 26.30
N HIS A 19 -2.37 12.13 25.28
CA HIS A 19 -1.06 11.87 24.64
C HIS A 19 -0.87 12.58 23.29
N GLY A 20 -1.76 13.53 22.94
CA GLY A 20 -1.67 14.23 21.66
C GLY A 20 -1.94 13.36 20.44
N VAL A 21 -2.60 12.22 20.61
CA VAL A 21 -3.01 11.35 19.51
C VAL A 21 -4.44 11.67 19.11
N SER A 22 -4.71 11.63 17.81
CA SER A 22 -6.04 11.79 17.23
C SER A 22 -6.31 10.67 16.21
N GLY A 23 -7.59 10.43 15.91
CA GLY A 23 -7.92 9.42 14.91
C GLY A 23 -9.38 9.06 14.78
N ILE A 24 -9.62 8.14 13.87
CA ILE A 24 -10.94 7.54 13.63
C ILE A 24 -10.85 6.02 13.63
N LEU A 25 -11.94 5.37 14.01
CA LEU A 25 -12.12 3.93 13.97
C LEU A 25 -13.41 3.62 13.25
N LEU A 26 -13.31 2.87 12.16
CA LEU A 26 -14.43 2.41 11.34
C LEU A 26 -14.59 0.90 11.55
N PHE A 27 -15.80 0.45 11.81
CA PHE A 27 -16.15 -0.95 11.96
C PHE A 27 -17.16 -1.35 10.91
N LYS A 28 -16.94 -2.51 10.26
CA LYS A 28 -17.84 -3.10 9.27
C LYS A 28 -17.57 -4.59 9.13
N ASP A 29 -18.60 -5.44 9.14
CA ASP A 29 -18.48 -6.89 8.92
C ASP A 29 -17.41 -7.57 9.79
N ASN A 30 -17.28 -7.21 11.06
CA ASN A 30 -16.24 -7.67 11.98
C ASN A 30 -14.79 -7.27 11.59
N VAL A 31 -14.62 -6.33 10.69
CA VAL A 31 -13.34 -5.75 10.31
C VAL A 31 -13.23 -4.33 10.82
N ILE A 32 -12.05 -3.94 11.28
CA ILE A 32 -11.75 -2.60 11.76
C ILE A 32 -10.73 -1.95 10.85
N LEU A 33 -11.04 -0.72 10.40
CA LEU A 33 -10.05 0.20 9.85
C LEU A 33 -9.82 1.33 10.85
N GLN A 34 -8.58 1.50 11.29
CA GLN A 34 -8.20 2.55 12.23
C GLN A 34 -7.17 3.50 11.61
N VAL A 35 -7.39 4.79 11.78
CA VAL A 35 -6.41 5.84 11.45
C VAL A 35 -5.98 6.49 12.75
N LEU A 36 -4.68 6.61 12.96
CA LEU A 36 -4.05 7.26 14.11
C LEU A 36 -3.11 8.34 13.62
N GLU A 37 -3.12 9.50 14.26
CA GLU A 37 -2.26 10.63 13.95
C GLU A 37 -1.68 11.22 15.25
N GLY A 38 -0.38 11.48 15.26
CA GLY A 38 0.33 12.00 16.43
C GLY A 38 1.82 11.95 16.25
N ASP A 39 2.56 12.13 17.34
CA ASP A 39 4.01 11.95 17.36
C ASP A 39 4.38 10.49 17.04
N GLU A 40 5.42 10.30 16.23
CA GLU A 40 5.84 8.97 15.75
C GLU A 40 6.14 8.02 16.92
N SER A 41 6.87 8.48 17.92
CA SER A 41 7.28 7.66 19.06
C SER A 41 6.09 7.20 19.90
N ILE A 42 5.08 8.07 20.03
CA ILE A 42 3.84 7.77 20.76
C ILE A 42 2.99 6.78 19.94
N LEU A 43 2.90 6.99 18.62
CA LEU A 43 2.16 6.10 17.74
C LEU A 43 2.77 4.70 17.68
N GLU A 44 4.09 4.56 17.69
CA GLU A 44 4.77 3.26 17.72
C GLU A 44 4.45 2.49 19.01
N GLN A 45 4.48 3.17 20.15
CA GLN A 45 4.12 2.55 21.42
C GLN A 45 2.63 2.14 21.46
N LEU A 46 1.75 2.99 20.93
CA LEU A 46 0.33 2.69 20.86
C LEU A 46 0.06 1.52 19.92
N PHE A 47 0.67 1.51 18.75
CA PHE A 47 0.53 0.44 17.76
C PHE A 47 1.06 -0.89 18.29
N SER A 48 2.19 -0.88 19.02
CA SER A 48 2.68 -2.07 19.70
C SER A 48 1.67 -2.62 20.71
N LYS A 49 1.03 -1.76 21.51
CA LYS A 49 -0.05 -2.18 22.42
C LYS A 49 -1.24 -2.76 21.67
N ILE A 50 -1.64 -2.14 20.56
CA ILE A 50 -2.74 -2.64 19.71
C ILE A 50 -2.40 -4.04 19.17
N LYS A 51 -1.19 -4.27 18.66
CA LYS A 51 -0.77 -5.58 18.14
C LYS A 51 -0.84 -6.71 19.18
N HIS A 52 -0.60 -6.41 20.44
CA HIS A 52 -0.57 -7.39 21.53
C HIS A 52 -1.91 -7.52 22.28
N ASP A 53 -2.91 -6.77 21.88
CA ASP A 53 -4.23 -6.82 22.52
C ASP A 53 -5.00 -8.06 22.08
N SER A 54 -5.29 -8.96 23.02
CA SER A 54 -5.96 -10.24 22.78
C SER A 54 -7.44 -10.12 22.37
N ARG A 55 -8.02 -8.92 22.40
CA ARG A 55 -9.41 -8.67 22.01
C ARG A 55 -9.66 -8.69 20.51
N HIS A 56 -8.58 -8.63 19.71
CA HIS A 56 -8.64 -8.69 18.26
C HIS A 56 -7.40 -9.42 17.71
N PHE A 57 -7.42 -9.73 16.43
CA PHE A 57 -6.35 -10.43 15.75
C PHE A 57 -6.20 -9.91 14.32
N GLY A 58 -5.12 -10.28 13.67
CA GLY A 58 -4.92 -9.91 12.26
C GLY A 58 -4.58 -8.43 12.05
N VAL A 59 -3.87 -7.78 12.99
CA VAL A 59 -3.49 -6.38 12.88
C VAL A 59 -2.41 -6.20 11.81
N VAL A 60 -2.74 -5.42 10.77
CA VAL A 60 -1.86 -5.10 9.65
C VAL A 60 -1.69 -3.59 9.54
N GLU A 61 -0.45 -3.11 9.45
CA GLU A 61 -0.16 -1.72 9.09
C GLU A 61 -0.32 -1.57 7.58
N LEU A 62 -1.34 -0.83 7.14
CA LEU A 62 -1.61 -0.61 5.72
C LEU A 62 -0.76 0.52 5.14
N MET A 63 -0.48 1.52 5.95
CA MET A 63 0.26 2.71 5.52
C MET A 63 0.84 3.45 6.70
N ARG A 64 2.03 4.00 6.50
CA ARG A 64 2.65 5.01 7.36
C ARG A 64 3.03 6.20 6.49
N ASP A 65 2.69 7.41 6.93
CA ASP A 65 2.96 8.62 6.18
C ASP A 65 3.21 9.79 7.13
N TYR A 66 3.98 10.77 6.67
CA TYR A 66 4.20 12.01 7.39
C TYR A 66 3.23 13.06 6.88
N ALA A 67 2.52 13.71 7.80
CA ALA A 67 1.61 14.79 7.48
C ALA A 67 2.02 16.07 8.23
N PRO A 68 2.00 17.24 7.57
CA PRO A 68 2.38 18.49 8.21
C PRO A 68 1.37 18.93 9.29
N ARG A 69 0.16 18.36 9.26
CA ARG A 69 -0.92 18.61 10.23
C ARG A 69 -1.75 17.34 10.41
N ARG A 70 -2.27 17.15 11.62
CA ARG A 70 -3.25 16.09 11.90
C ARG A 70 -4.59 16.46 11.27
N ARG A 71 -5.22 15.51 10.61
CA ARG A 71 -6.55 15.66 9.97
C ARG A 71 -7.67 15.70 11.00
N PHE A 72 -7.52 14.88 12.04
CA PHE A 72 -8.53 14.65 13.07
C PHE A 72 -8.12 15.25 14.43
N GLU A 73 -7.39 16.37 14.44
CA GLU A 73 -6.71 16.95 15.61
C GLU A 73 -7.59 17.22 16.84
N ASN A 74 -8.91 17.37 16.64
CA ASN A 74 -9.84 17.69 17.73
C ASN A 74 -10.52 16.46 18.34
N VAL A 75 -10.16 15.26 17.89
CA VAL A 75 -10.83 14.02 18.31
C VAL A 75 -9.77 12.96 18.59
N GLY A 76 -9.65 12.54 19.85
CA GLY A 76 -8.72 11.48 20.22
C GLY A 76 -9.05 10.14 19.55
N MET A 77 -10.36 9.80 19.47
CA MET A 77 -10.86 8.66 18.72
C MET A 77 -12.34 8.85 18.42
N MET A 78 -12.71 8.93 17.15
CA MET A 78 -14.10 8.89 16.68
C MET A 78 -14.42 7.52 16.12
N TYR A 79 -15.54 6.94 16.59
CA TYR A 79 -16.01 5.63 16.17
C TYR A 79 -17.20 5.73 15.22
N PHE A 80 -17.17 4.93 14.17
CA PHE A 80 -18.28 4.76 13.23
C PHE A 80 -18.57 3.27 13.03
N ASP A 81 -19.79 2.87 13.34
CA ASP A 81 -20.33 1.55 13.07
C ASP A 81 -21.06 1.57 11.73
N LEU A 82 -20.42 1.02 10.69
CA LEU A 82 -20.95 1.00 9.33
C LEU A 82 -21.99 -0.11 9.11
N ASP A 83 -22.17 -1.00 10.06
CA ASP A 83 -23.27 -1.97 10.03
C ASP A 83 -24.61 -1.33 10.43
N THR A 84 -24.54 -0.18 11.10
CA THR A 84 -25.72 0.56 11.59
C THR A 84 -25.87 1.95 10.98
N LEU A 85 -24.79 2.55 10.48
CA LEU A 85 -24.77 3.91 9.95
C LEU A 85 -24.73 3.93 8.42
N GLU A 86 -25.43 4.89 7.83
CA GLU A 86 -25.40 5.11 6.38
C GLU A 86 -24.04 5.64 5.90
N ALA A 87 -23.48 5.03 4.83
CA ALA A 87 -22.18 5.35 4.29
C ALA A 87 -21.99 6.85 3.96
N ASP A 88 -22.99 7.46 3.31
CA ASP A 88 -22.93 8.87 2.93
C ASP A 88 -22.92 9.81 4.13
N ALA A 89 -23.63 9.47 5.19
CA ALA A 89 -23.63 10.24 6.44
C ALA A 89 -22.25 10.17 7.12
N VAL A 90 -21.64 8.99 7.14
CA VAL A 90 -20.29 8.80 7.69
C VAL A 90 -19.26 9.55 6.86
N LEU A 91 -19.28 9.44 5.53
CA LEU A 91 -18.38 10.18 4.64
C LEU A 91 -18.50 11.70 4.83
N LYS A 92 -19.72 12.22 4.97
CA LYS A 92 -19.95 13.64 5.24
C LYS A 92 -19.31 14.05 6.57
N THR A 93 -19.50 13.27 7.62
CA THR A 93 -18.93 13.54 8.95
C THR A 93 -17.41 13.49 8.93
N VAL A 94 -16.81 12.48 8.30
CA VAL A 94 -15.35 12.36 8.15
C VAL A 94 -14.77 13.57 7.41
N ARG A 95 -15.42 14.03 6.34
CA ARG A 95 -15.02 15.25 5.63
C ARG A 95 -15.06 16.50 6.51
N GLN A 96 -16.09 16.66 7.32
CA GLN A 96 -16.22 17.78 8.26
C GLN A 96 -15.13 17.76 9.34
N LEU A 97 -14.82 16.58 9.88
CA LEU A 97 -13.78 16.40 10.90
C LEU A 97 -12.39 16.70 10.37
N SER A 98 -12.10 16.32 9.12
CA SER A 98 -10.76 16.45 8.54
C SER A 98 -10.34 17.89 8.25
N LYS A 99 -11.26 18.88 8.29
CA LYS A 99 -11.01 20.30 7.96
C LYS A 99 -10.26 20.55 6.65
N LEU A 100 -10.09 19.52 5.82
CA LEU A 100 -9.43 19.64 4.53
C LEU A 100 -10.38 20.25 3.50
N LYS A 101 -9.82 21.05 2.59
CA LYS A 101 -10.58 21.55 1.47
C LYS A 101 -11.02 20.38 0.58
N SER A 102 -12.27 20.42 0.11
CA SER A 102 -12.94 19.32 -0.61
C SER A 102 -12.11 18.72 -1.76
N TYR A 103 -11.36 19.54 -2.52
CA TYR A 103 -10.56 19.08 -3.65
C TYR A 103 -9.25 18.35 -3.24
N LEU A 104 -8.74 18.61 -2.01
CA LEU A 104 -7.54 17.94 -1.50
C LEU A 104 -7.85 16.54 -0.96
N LEU A 105 -9.09 16.29 -0.55
CA LEU A 105 -9.48 15.01 0.03
C LEU A 105 -9.44 13.85 -0.97
N THR A 106 -9.81 14.11 -2.24
CA THR A 106 -9.84 13.06 -3.27
C THR A 106 -8.45 12.55 -3.67
N GLU A 107 -7.43 13.39 -3.52
CA GLU A 107 -6.04 13.03 -3.82
C GLU A 107 -5.30 12.45 -2.61
N GLU A 108 -5.86 12.62 -1.44
CA GLU A 108 -5.24 12.26 -0.18
C GLU A 108 -5.33 10.76 0.09
N ARG A 109 -4.18 10.10 0.27
CA ARG A 109 -4.07 8.64 0.40
C ARG A 109 -4.90 8.06 1.54
N VAL A 110 -4.83 8.68 2.72
CA VAL A 110 -5.59 8.22 3.90
C VAL A 110 -7.09 8.29 3.64
N TYR A 111 -7.56 9.38 2.99
CA TYR A 111 -8.97 9.50 2.65
C TYR A 111 -9.41 8.46 1.63
N LYS A 112 -8.55 8.07 0.68
CA LYS A 112 -8.85 6.98 -0.26
C LYS A 112 -9.09 5.66 0.48
N PHE A 113 -8.26 5.31 1.48
CA PHE A 113 -8.51 4.14 2.33
C PHE A 113 -9.84 4.23 3.07
N ILE A 114 -10.10 5.36 3.72
CA ILE A 114 -11.35 5.59 4.45
C ILE A 114 -12.56 5.47 3.51
N HIS A 115 -12.52 6.16 2.37
CA HIS A 115 -13.59 6.15 1.38
C HIS A 115 -13.85 4.74 0.85
N THR A 116 -12.81 4.00 0.46
CA THR A 116 -12.94 2.62 -0.01
C THR A 116 -13.55 1.73 1.05
N PHE A 117 -13.07 1.81 2.30
CA PHE A 117 -13.62 1.00 3.40
C PHE A 117 -15.10 1.29 3.67
N ILE A 118 -15.51 2.55 3.61
CA ILE A 118 -16.91 2.94 3.83
C ILE A 118 -17.81 2.47 2.69
N THR A 119 -17.37 2.63 1.42
CA THR A 119 -18.21 2.40 0.24
C THR A 119 -18.22 0.96 -0.27
N GLN A 120 -17.25 0.12 0.11
CA GLN A 120 -17.25 -1.28 -0.30
C GLN A 120 -18.48 -2.03 0.23
N LYS A 121 -19.02 -2.96 -0.58
CA LYS A 121 -20.22 -3.73 -0.20
C LYS A 121 -19.98 -4.61 1.02
N ARG A 122 -18.78 -5.15 1.16
CA ARG A 122 -18.38 -6.06 2.25
C ARG A 122 -16.95 -5.77 2.65
N ALA A 123 -16.68 -5.63 3.94
CA ALA A 123 -15.33 -5.53 4.45
C ALA A 123 -14.69 -6.93 4.52
N LEU A 124 -13.50 -7.06 3.94
CA LEU A 124 -12.72 -8.29 4.00
C LEU A 124 -11.44 -8.04 4.82
N PRO A 125 -11.07 -8.98 5.69
CA PRO A 125 -9.81 -8.87 6.42
C PRO A 125 -8.64 -8.95 5.42
N VAL A 126 -7.67 -8.08 5.59
CA VAL A 126 -6.42 -8.15 4.83
C VAL A 126 -5.70 -9.44 5.22
N SER A 127 -5.45 -10.30 4.25
CA SER A 127 -4.77 -11.56 4.53
C SER A 127 -3.32 -11.30 4.95
N GLN A 128 -2.95 -11.74 6.15
CA GLN A 128 -1.55 -11.74 6.62
C GLN A 128 -0.71 -12.83 5.96
N TYR A 129 -1.34 -13.74 5.22
CA TYR A 129 -0.70 -14.93 4.65
C TYR A 129 -0.11 -14.66 3.27
N PHE A 130 0.60 -13.56 3.09
CA PHE A 130 1.61 -13.49 2.05
C PHE A 130 2.84 -14.26 2.53
N GLN A 131 2.85 -15.56 2.27
CA GLN A 131 4.04 -16.38 2.49
C GLN A 131 4.97 -16.15 1.28
N PRO A 132 6.11 -15.45 1.44
CA PRO A 132 7.10 -15.27 0.37
C PRO A 132 7.58 -16.62 -0.19
N GLU A 133 7.49 -17.67 0.62
CA GLU A 133 7.86 -19.05 0.29
C GLU A 133 6.97 -19.69 -0.80
N LYS A 134 5.81 -19.10 -1.10
CA LYS A 134 4.94 -19.54 -2.21
C LYS A 134 5.21 -18.81 -3.54
N TRP A 135 6.19 -17.96 -3.59
CA TRP A 135 6.59 -17.34 -4.85
C TRP A 135 7.27 -18.38 -5.71
N SER A 136 6.60 -18.85 -6.74
CA SER A 136 7.23 -19.74 -7.72
C SER A 136 8.07 -18.92 -8.68
N VAL A 137 9.31 -19.34 -8.88
CA VAL A 137 10.11 -18.87 -10.02
C VAL A 137 9.41 -19.41 -11.27
N ILE A 138 8.92 -18.53 -12.15
CA ILE A 138 8.42 -18.95 -13.47
C ILE A 138 9.65 -19.36 -14.26
N PRO A 139 9.81 -20.66 -14.57
CA PRO A 139 10.98 -21.10 -15.32
C PRO A 139 10.97 -20.42 -16.70
N GLN A 140 12.06 -19.79 -17.03
CA GLN A 140 12.27 -19.16 -18.34
C GLN A 140 12.19 -20.23 -19.42
N ARG A 141 11.07 -20.32 -20.15
CA ARG A 141 10.82 -21.37 -21.15
C ARG A 141 11.51 -21.15 -22.49
N SER A 142 12.13 -20.01 -22.74
CA SER A 142 12.87 -19.77 -24.00
C SER A 142 13.87 -18.64 -23.82
N PRO A 143 15.04 -18.70 -24.47
CA PRO A 143 15.88 -17.52 -24.63
C PRO A 143 15.05 -16.51 -25.43
N PHE A 144 14.76 -15.34 -24.82
CA PHE A 144 14.05 -14.29 -25.52
C PHE A 144 14.70 -13.97 -26.82
N HIS A 145 13.97 -14.05 -27.91
CA HIS A 145 14.36 -13.40 -29.14
C HIS A 145 14.23 -11.89 -28.91
N THR A 146 15.29 -11.28 -28.41
CA THR A 146 15.45 -9.82 -28.51
C THR A 146 15.38 -9.49 -29.97
N PRO A 147 14.56 -8.51 -30.40
CA PRO A 147 14.61 -8.05 -31.80
C PRO A 147 16.06 -7.66 -32.12
N GLU A 148 16.56 -8.13 -33.26
CA GLU A 148 17.96 -8.05 -33.71
C GLU A 148 18.57 -6.64 -33.83
N ARG A 149 17.96 -5.62 -33.24
CA ARG A 149 18.32 -4.19 -33.37
C ARG A 149 18.63 -3.45 -32.08
N SER A 150 18.95 -4.11 -30.99
CA SER A 150 19.44 -3.38 -29.81
C SER A 150 20.97 -3.51 -29.75
N PRO A 151 21.73 -2.41 -29.97
CA PRO A 151 23.18 -2.42 -29.86
C PRO A 151 23.69 -2.52 -28.42
N VAL A 152 22.79 -2.54 -27.46
CA VAL A 152 23.10 -2.63 -26.04
C VAL A 152 22.77 -4.03 -25.54
N ASP A 153 23.73 -4.63 -24.86
CA ASP A 153 23.63 -5.97 -24.27
C ASP A 153 22.54 -6.07 -23.19
N THR A 154 21.27 -6.06 -23.63
CA THR A 154 20.09 -6.23 -22.76
C THR A 154 19.96 -7.67 -22.25
N GLN A 155 20.84 -8.60 -22.67
CA GLN A 155 20.87 -9.98 -22.22
C GLN A 155 21.25 -10.12 -20.73
N CYS A 156 21.57 -9.02 -20.05
CA CYS A 156 22.07 -9.02 -18.68
C CYS A 156 21.01 -8.75 -17.61
N CYS A 157 19.77 -8.37 -17.96
CA CYS A 157 18.75 -8.08 -16.98
C CYS A 157 17.60 -9.08 -16.99
N GLN A 158 17.06 -9.31 -15.81
CA GLN A 158 15.82 -10.07 -15.57
C GLN A 158 14.82 -9.15 -14.88
N PHE A 159 13.56 -9.59 -14.79
CA PHE A 159 12.54 -8.87 -14.06
C PHE A 159 11.79 -9.79 -13.11
N ALA A 160 11.56 -9.32 -11.91
CA ALA A 160 10.59 -9.87 -10.98
C ALA A 160 9.33 -9.03 -11.06
N PHE A 161 8.15 -9.66 -11.12
CA PHE A 161 6.87 -8.96 -11.09
C PHE A 161 6.28 -9.07 -9.70
N GLN A 162 6.14 -7.92 -9.03
CA GLN A 162 5.54 -7.84 -7.70
C GLN A 162 4.09 -7.35 -7.81
N PRO A 163 3.11 -8.11 -7.31
CA PRO A 163 1.73 -7.68 -7.32
C PRO A 163 1.53 -6.49 -6.37
N ILE A 164 0.84 -5.47 -6.87
CA ILE A 164 0.31 -4.36 -6.08
C ILE A 164 -1.15 -4.68 -5.81
N ILE A 165 -1.46 -4.86 -4.54
CA ILE A 165 -2.79 -5.27 -4.08
C ILE A 165 -3.51 -4.07 -3.51
N GLU A 166 -4.78 -3.92 -3.85
CA GLU A 166 -5.68 -3.04 -3.11
C GLU A 166 -6.03 -3.76 -1.79
N PRO A 167 -5.56 -3.26 -0.64
CA PRO A 167 -5.58 -4.05 0.61
C PRO A 167 -6.98 -4.27 1.16
N LEU A 168 -7.94 -3.39 0.86
CA LEU A 168 -9.29 -3.48 1.38
C LEU A 168 -10.17 -4.39 0.51
N ALA A 169 -9.96 -4.41 -0.80
CA ALA A 169 -10.69 -5.26 -1.73
C ALA A 169 -10.00 -6.61 -2.00
N GLY A 170 -8.72 -6.75 -1.63
CA GLY A 170 -7.97 -7.99 -1.73
C GLY A 170 -7.67 -8.44 -3.17
N HIS A 171 -7.77 -7.54 -4.16
CA HIS A 171 -7.47 -7.87 -5.55
C HIS A 171 -6.18 -7.18 -6.04
N ILE A 172 -5.54 -7.79 -7.03
CA ILE A 172 -4.36 -7.22 -7.68
C ILE A 172 -4.82 -6.07 -8.60
N THR A 173 -4.25 -4.89 -8.40
CA THR A 173 -4.54 -3.70 -9.23
C THR A 173 -3.53 -3.50 -10.35
N SER A 174 -2.29 -3.88 -10.08
CA SER A 174 -1.17 -3.79 -11.04
C SER A 174 -0.02 -4.69 -10.62
N LEU A 175 0.95 -4.83 -11.51
CA LEU A 175 2.20 -5.53 -11.25
C LEU A 175 3.36 -4.52 -11.37
N GLU A 176 4.25 -4.47 -10.40
CA GLU A 176 5.47 -3.69 -10.49
C GLU A 176 6.60 -4.55 -11.07
N ALA A 177 7.16 -4.12 -12.18
CA ALA A 177 8.31 -4.78 -12.81
C ALA A 177 9.60 -4.26 -12.16
N LEU A 178 10.26 -5.12 -11.41
CA LEU A 178 11.47 -4.84 -10.66
C LEU A 178 12.68 -5.50 -11.35
N ILE A 179 13.58 -4.68 -11.89
CA ILE A 179 14.80 -5.17 -12.54
C ILE A 179 15.67 -5.97 -11.58
N ARG A 180 16.28 -7.04 -12.09
CA ARG A 180 17.18 -7.94 -11.36
C ARG A 180 18.42 -8.21 -12.21
N ASN A 181 19.55 -8.50 -11.56
CA ASN A 181 20.69 -9.08 -12.25
C ASN A 181 20.46 -10.56 -12.57
N LYS A 182 21.38 -11.20 -13.27
CA LYS A 182 21.29 -12.64 -13.63
C LYS A 182 21.14 -13.57 -12.43
N ASP A 183 21.66 -13.16 -11.29
CA ASP A 183 21.62 -13.92 -10.03
C ASP A 183 20.40 -13.60 -9.16
N GLY A 184 19.44 -12.81 -9.67
CA GLY A 184 18.25 -12.40 -8.94
C GLY A 184 18.47 -11.26 -7.93
N GLY A 185 19.64 -10.63 -7.93
CA GLY A 185 20.00 -9.54 -7.03
C GLY A 185 19.15 -8.28 -7.21
N SER A 186 19.21 -7.40 -6.23
CA SER A 186 18.38 -6.18 -6.17
C SER A 186 18.66 -5.21 -7.34
N PRO A 187 17.73 -4.26 -7.62
CA PRO A 187 17.99 -3.20 -8.60
C PRO A 187 19.28 -2.42 -8.30
N ALA A 188 19.58 -2.18 -7.02
CA ALA A 188 20.81 -1.49 -6.62
C ALA A 188 22.05 -2.29 -7.02
N SER A 189 22.07 -3.61 -6.83
CA SER A 189 23.18 -4.48 -7.23
C SER A 189 23.31 -4.56 -8.75
N PHE A 190 22.18 -4.55 -9.48
CA PHE A 190 22.19 -4.51 -10.95
C PHE A 190 22.86 -3.23 -11.45
N PHE A 191 22.40 -2.06 -11.01
CA PHE A 191 22.96 -0.78 -11.45
C PHE A 191 24.38 -0.51 -10.96
N ALA A 192 24.79 -1.09 -9.83
CA ALA A 192 26.17 -0.99 -9.34
C ALA A 192 27.18 -1.72 -10.26
N SER A 193 26.73 -2.75 -10.97
CA SER A 193 27.58 -3.51 -11.92
C SER A 193 27.73 -2.84 -13.31
N ILE A 194 26.99 -1.76 -13.56
CA ILE A 194 26.94 -1.08 -14.86
C ILE A 194 27.80 0.18 -14.84
N ASP A 195 28.55 0.42 -15.93
CA ASP A 195 29.26 1.68 -16.15
C ASP A 195 28.30 2.87 -16.00
N HIS A 196 28.74 3.87 -15.23
CA HIS A 196 27.94 5.04 -14.92
C HIS A 196 27.41 5.75 -16.19
N ASN A 197 28.22 5.81 -17.25
CA ASN A 197 27.88 6.48 -18.50
C ASN A 197 26.82 5.74 -19.33
N LYS A 198 26.66 4.43 -19.11
CA LYS A 198 25.67 3.58 -19.81
C LYS A 198 24.41 3.31 -19.00
N ARG A 199 24.39 3.73 -17.74
CA ARG A 199 23.35 3.36 -16.78
C ARG A 199 21.96 3.78 -17.23
N TYR A 200 21.82 5.00 -17.74
CA TYR A 200 20.53 5.54 -18.18
C TYR A 200 20.04 4.89 -19.48
N GLU A 201 20.94 4.65 -20.41
CA GLU A 201 20.64 3.96 -21.67
C GLU A 201 20.17 2.52 -21.39
N ILE A 202 20.87 1.79 -20.54
CA ILE A 202 20.51 0.43 -20.13
C ILE A 202 19.19 0.44 -19.35
N ASP A 203 18.97 1.42 -18.47
CA ASP A 203 17.71 1.58 -17.78
C ASP A 203 16.57 1.73 -18.78
N LEU A 204 16.66 2.63 -19.73
CA LEU A 204 15.63 2.86 -20.74
C LEU A 204 15.36 1.61 -21.59
N ASN A 205 16.43 1.00 -22.11
CA ASN A 205 16.33 -0.19 -22.96
C ASN A 205 15.75 -1.41 -22.23
N SER A 206 16.00 -1.54 -20.93
CA SER A 206 15.45 -2.62 -20.12
C SER A 206 13.91 -2.61 -20.06
N LYS A 207 13.24 -1.47 -20.31
CA LYS A 207 11.78 -1.37 -20.30
C LYS A 207 11.13 -2.20 -21.40
N SER A 208 11.76 -2.29 -22.57
CA SER A 208 11.29 -3.15 -23.66
C SER A 208 11.28 -4.63 -23.27
N VAL A 209 12.29 -5.06 -22.50
CA VAL A 209 12.37 -6.42 -21.95
C VAL A 209 11.25 -6.65 -20.95
N ALA A 210 11.00 -5.70 -20.03
CA ALA A 210 9.91 -5.80 -19.06
C ALA A 210 8.54 -5.95 -19.73
N PHE A 211 8.27 -5.15 -20.78
CA PHE A 211 7.02 -5.24 -21.52
C PHE A 211 6.87 -6.54 -22.31
N ALA A 212 7.97 -7.04 -22.90
CA ALA A 212 7.95 -8.33 -23.60
C ALA A 212 7.64 -9.47 -22.64
N LEU A 213 8.30 -9.50 -21.49
CA LEU A 213 8.05 -10.48 -20.42
C LEU A 213 6.60 -10.43 -19.91
N ALA A 214 6.08 -9.23 -19.72
CA ALA A 214 4.70 -9.05 -19.26
C ALA A 214 3.67 -9.64 -20.23
N LYS A 215 3.91 -9.52 -21.54
CA LYS A 215 3.06 -10.14 -22.55
C LYS A 215 3.12 -11.67 -22.52
N GLU A 216 4.30 -12.23 -22.23
CA GLU A 216 4.48 -13.68 -22.18
C GLU A 216 3.87 -14.34 -20.96
N ILE A 217 3.91 -13.68 -19.80
CA ILE A 217 3.35 -14.24 -18.56
C ILE A 217 1.81 -14.10 -18.45
N ASP A 218 1.16 -13.55 -19.46
CA ASP A 218 -0.28 -13.33 -19.51
C ASP A 218 -0.82 -12.69 -18.22
N ILE A 219 -0.45 -11.45 -18.02
CA ILE A 219 -0.90 -10.68 -16.86
C ILE A 219 -2.38 -10.27 -16.93
N GLY A 220 -3.11 -10.71 -17.97
CA GLY A 220 -4.49 -10.31 -18.21
C GLY A 220 -4.63 -8.80 -18.39
N ASP A 221 -5.69 -8.22 -17.81
CA ASP A 221 -5.98 -6.78 -17.89
C ASP A 221 -5.23 -5.94 -16.84
N HIS A 222 -4.29 -6.54 -16.10
CA HIS A 222 -3.55 -5.80 -15.07
C HIS A 222 -2.57 -4.80 -15.69
N LYS A 223 -2.46 -3.64 -15.05
CA LYS A 223 -1.50 -2.61 -15.41
C LYS A 223 -0.09 -3.01 -14.96
N ILE A 224 0.93 -2.54 -15.68
CA ILE A 224 2.32 -2.64 -15.26
C ILE A 224 2.84 -1.28 -14.84
N SER A 225 3.50 -1.25 -13.69
CA SER A 225 4.31 -0.13 -13.22
C SER A 225 5.78 -0.47 -13.41
N ILE A 226 6.56 0.45 -13.98
CA ILE A 226 7.99 0.28 -14.20
C ILE A 226 8.72 1.49 -13.64
N ASN A 227 9.71 1.26 -12.80
CA ASN A 227 10.58 2.32 -12.30
C ASN A 227 11.53 2.80 -13.41
N ILE A 228 11.71 4.12 -13.52
CA ILE A 228 12.61 4.76 -14.49
C ILE A 228 13.56 5.66 -13.71
N LEU A 229 14.84 5.59 -14.01
CA LEU A 229 15.80 6.55 -13.46
C LEU A 229 15.48 7.95 -13.99
N PRO A 230 15.42 9.01 -13.13
CA PRO A 230 14.98 10.34 -13.54
C PRO A 230 15.72 10.89 -14.76
N MET A 231 17.04 10.64 -14.87
CA MET A 231 17.87 11.10 -15.97
C MET A 231 17.70 10.28 -17.26
N SER A 232 16.93 9.19 -17.25
CA SER A 232 16.61 8.42 -18.47
C SER A 232 15.54 9.08 -19.34
N LEU A 233 14.91 10.15 -18.84
CA LEU A 233 13.83 10.89 -19.50
C LEU A 233 14.28 12.24 -20.09
N VAL A 234 15.58 12.57 -20.03
CA VAL A 234 16.14 13.87 -20.47
C VAL A 234 16.87 13.73 -21.80
#